data_320e82b0c94d31e3eaf06b18cef2ab59
#
_entry.id   320e82b0c94d31e3eaf06b18cef2ab59
#
_cell.length_a   1.000
_cell.length_b   1.000
_cell.length_c   1.000
_cell.angle_alpha   90.00
_cell.angle_beta   90.00
_cell.angle_gamma   90.00
#
_symmetry.space_group_name_H-M   'P 1'
#
loop_
_entity.id
_entity.type
_entity.pdbx_description
1 polymer ?
#
loop_
_entity_poly.entity_id
_entity_poly.type
_entity_poly.pdbx_seq_one_letter_code
_entity_poly.pdbx_strand_id
1 'polypeptide(L)'
;MQYDPIKRSLGSVFNSTPFLRKVFYRLLDLLLLRSWHIRREVRKWASTATGDISVLDAGSGFGQYDFYMSSKNPGWKIRGVDVKEEQIADCNAFFTRIGRRNVSFAFADLTAFTDASAYNLILSVDVMEHILEDVAVFRNFHASLKPGG
;
A
#
# COMPACT_ATOMS: atom_id res chain seq x y z
N MET A 1 -10.61 19.10 4.40
CA MET A 1 -10.09 18.29 3.31
C MET A 1 -10.96 18.50 2.08
N GLN A 2 -10.51 19.24 1.08
CA GLN A 2 -11.21 19.31 -0.21
C GLN A 2 -10.86 18.03 -0.98
N TYR A 3 -11.80 17.11 -1.01
CA TYR A 3 -11.68 15.85 -1.71
C TYR A 3 -12.06 16.06 -3.18
N ASP A 4 -11.16 15.70 -4.09
CA ASP A 4 -11.38 15.82 -5.53
C ASP A 4 -12.52 14.85 -5.97
N PRO A 5 -13.72 15.36 -6.35
CA PRO A 5 -14.86 14.54 -6.70
C PRO A 5 -14.63 13.63 -7.93
N ILE A 6 -13.64 13.98 -8.76
CA ILE A 6 -13.26 13.21 -9.94
C ILE A 6 -12.64 11.85 -9.54
N LYS A 7 -11.82 11.83 -8.48
CA LYS A 7 -11.23 10.58 -7.97
C LYS A 7 -12.27 9.61 -7.41
N ARG A 8 -13.34 10.13 -6.81
CA ARG A 8 -14.41 9.31 -6.25
C ARG A 8 -15.28 8.66 -7.34
N SER A 9 -15.62 9.42 -8.37
CA SER A 9 -16.40 8.93 -9.50
C SER A 9 -15.62 7.89 -10.33
N LEU A 10 -14.33 8.14 -10.58
CA LEU A 10 -13.46 7.19 -11.29
C LEU A 10 -13.26 5.91 -10.48
N GLY A 11 -13.07 6.00 -9.15
CA GLY A 11 -12.89 4.84 -8.27
C GLY A 11 -14.06 3.86 -8.35
N SER A 12 -15.31 4.33 -8.33
CA SER A 12 -16.50 3.48 -8.37
C SER A 12 -16.65 2.70 -9.70
N VAL A 13 -16.31 3.33 -10.82
CA VAL A 13 -16.37 2.68 -12.14
C VAL A 13 -15.29 1.60 -12.29
N PHE A 14 -14.07 1.89 -11.81
CA PHE A 14 -12.96 0.94 -11.94
C PHE A 14 -13.01 -0.21 -10.91
N ASN A 15 -13.76 -0.08 -9.83
CA ASN A 15 -13.99 -1.15 -8.86
C ASN A 15 -14.99 -2.21 -9.30
N SER A 16 -15.74 -1.97 -10.38
CA SER A 16 -16.81 -2.87 -10.84
C SER A 16 -16.30 -4.25 -11.29
N THR A 17 -15.10 -4.33 -11.86
CA THR A 17 -14.49 -5.61 -12.27
C THR A 17 -12.98 -5.65 -12.02
N PRO A 18 -12.39 -6.84 -11.72
CA PRO A 18 -10.95 -6.99 -11.56
C PRO A 18 -10.14 -6.57 -12.79
N PHE A 19 -10.70 -6.72 -13.97
CA PHE A 19 -10.07 -6.30 -15.21
C PHE A 19 -9.91 -4.78 -15.27
N LEU A 20 -10.99 -4.04 -15.03
CA LEU A 20 -10.97 -2.57 -15.02
C LEU A 20 -10.00 -2.02 -13.96
N ARG A 21 -9.96 -2.63 -12.79
CA ARG A 21 -9.01 -2.23 -11.73
C ARG A 21 -7.55 -2.45 -12.14
N LYS A 22 -7.23 -3.56 -12.81
CA LYS A 22 -5.89 -3.78 -13.36
C LYS A 22 -5.54 -2.78 -14.46
N VAL A 23 -6.49 -2.42 -15.32
CA VAL A 23 -6.32 -1.36 -16.32
C VAL A 23 -6.07 -0.01 -15.65
N PHE A 24 -6.83 0.31 -14.61
CA PHE A 24 -6.62 1.53 -13.82
C PHE A 24 -5.22 1.60 -13.19
N TYR A 25 -4.72 0.51 -12.61
CA TYR A 25 -3.36 0.47 -12.08
C TYR A 25 -2.31 0.71 -13.18
N ARG A 26 -2.50 0.12 -14.38
CA ARG A 26 -1.59 0.36 -15.51
C ARG A 26 -1.63 1.81 -15.98
N LEU A 27 -2.80 2.43 -15.96
CA LEU A 27 -2.95 3.83 -16.32
C LEU A 27 -2.26 4.75 -15.31
N LEU A 28 -2.43 4.50 -14.02
CA LEU A 28 -1.69 5.22 -12.97
C LEU A 28 -0.19 5.07 -13.13
N ASP A 29 0.28 3.85 -13.45
CA ASP A 29 1.70 3.59 -13.68
C ASP A 29 2.26 4.35 -14.89
N LEU A 30 1.46 4.47 -15.95
CA LEU A 30 1.87 5.19 -17.15
C LEU A 30 1.90 6.71 -16.95
N LEU A 31 0.90 7.24 -16.21
CA LEU A 31 0.71 8.68 -16.04
C LEU A 31 1.53 9.27 -14.88
N LEU A 32 1.92 8.45 -13.88
CA LEU A 32 2.57 8.94 -12.68
C LEU A 32 4.05 8.55 -12.65
N LEU A 33 4.93 9.50 -12.92
CA LEU A 33 6.40 9.32 -12.82
C LEU A 33 6.83 8.78 -11.45
N ARG A 34 6.14 9.17 -10.38
CA ARG A 34 6.43 8.65 -9.03
C ARG A 34 6.28 7.13 -8.94
N SER A 35 5.30 6.52 -9.62
CA SER A 35 5.12 5.06 -9.62
C SER A 35 6.36 4.35 -10.17
N TRP A 36 7.05 4.93 -11.14
CA TRP A 36 8.30 4.39 -11.68
C TRP A 36 9.43 4.46 -10.66
N HIS A 37 9.54 5.58 -9.94
CA HIS A 37 10.54 5.73 -8.88
C HIS A 37 10.30 4.73 -7.75
N ILE A 38 9.08 4.66 -7.23
CA ILE A 38 8.72 3.71 -6.16
C ILE A 38 9.02 2.26 -6.58
N ARG A 39 8.61 1.86 -7.78
CA ARG A 39 8.89 0.51 -8.29
C ARG A 39 10.38 0.23 -8.47
N ARG A 40 11.16 1.22 -8.86
CA ARG A 40 12.62 1.10 -8.96
C ARG A 40 13.23 0.87 -7.58
N GLU A 41 12.86 1.67 -6.60
CA GLU A 41 13.38 1.55 -5.23
C GLU A 41 12.94 0.22 -4.57
N VAL A 42 11.68 -0.17 -4.71
CA VAL A 42 11.19 -1.48 -4.24
C VAL A 42 11.98 -2.63 -4.89
N ARG A 43 12.24 -2.59 -6.20
CA ARG A 43 13.05 -3.61 -6.88
C ARG A 43 14.49 -3.65 -6.39
N LYS A 44 15.09 -2.47 -6.20
CA LYS A 44 16.46 -2.35 -5.68
C LYS A 44 16.54 -2.96 -4.27
N TRP A 45 15.61 -2.61 -3.39
CA TRP A 45 15.55 -3.19 -2.06
C TRP A 45 15.30 -4.70 -2.10
N ALA A 46 14.35 -5.15 -2.92
CA ALA A 46 14.02 -6.57 -3.10
C ALA A 46 15.21 -7.42 -3.57
N SER A 47 16.15 -6.85 -4.32
CA SER A 47 17.33 -7.58 -4.80
C SER A 47 18.33 -7.91 -3.68
N THR A 48 18.25 -7.26 -2.54
CA THR A 48 19.09 -7.51 -1.37
C THR A 48 18.34 -8.17 -0.21
N ALA A 49 17.00 -8.21 -0.30
CA ALA A 49 16.15 -8.77 0.73
C ALA A 49 16.19 -10.31 0.71
N THR A 50 16.34 -10.92 1.87
CA THR A 50 16.40 -12.39 2.04
C THR A 50 15.46 -12.84 3.15
N GLY A 51 15.04 -14.12 3.08
CA GLY A 51 14.19 -14.74 4.09
C GLY A 51 12.69 -14.37 3.97
N ASP A 52 11.97 -14.50 5.06
CA ASP A 52 10.54 -14.19 5.13
C ASP A 52 10.30 -12.68 5.21
N ILE A 53 9.79 -12.11 4.14
CA ILE A 53 9.56 -10.68 3.99
C ILE A 53 8.13 -10.31 4.36
N SER A 54 8.01 -9.38 5.29
CA SER A 54 6.76 -8.71 5.66
C SER A 54 6.86 -7.22 5.31
N VAL A 55 5.87 -6.71 4.60
CA VAL A 55 5.81 -5.32 4.13
C VAL A 55 4.55 -4.64 4.65
N LEU A 56 4.69 -3.41 5.11
CA LEU A 56 3.59 -2.50 5.40
C LEU A 56 3.48 -1.47 4.28
N ASP A 57 2.29 -1.32 3.69
CA ASP A 57 1.92 -0.16 2.88
C ASP A 57 1.06 0.78 3.72
N ALA A 58 1.68 1.84 4.23
CA ALA A 58 1.08 2.81 5.14
C ALA A 58 0.41 3.93 4.36
N GLY A 59 -0.91 3.90 4.29
CA GLY A 59 -1.74 4.74 3.41
C GLY A 59 -1.92 4.09 2.05
N SER A 60 -2.32 2.82 2.05
CA SER A 60 -2.38 1.96 0.86
C SER A 60 -3.37 2.42 -0.22
N GLY A 61 -4.35 3.27 0.15
CA GLY A 61 -5.34 3.79 -0.79
C GLY A 61 -6.03 2.68 -1.59
N PHE A 62 -5.86 2.69 -2.90
CA PHE A 62 -6.44 1.69 -3.82
C PHE A 62 -5.63 0.40 -3.97
N GLY A 63 -4.51 0.22 -3.23
CA GLY A 63 -3.70 -0.99 -3.27
C GLY A 63 -2.86 -1.15 -4.54
N GLN A 64 -2.49 -0.06 -5.21
CA GLN A 64 -1.68 -0.10 -6.44
C GLN A 64 -0.31 -0.72 -6.20
N TYR A 65 0.36 -0.30 -5.14
CA TYR A 65 1.70 -0.78 -4.79
C TYR A 65 1.65 -2.19 -4.22
N ASP A 66 0.62 -2.51 -3.43
CA ASP A 66 0.37 -3.88 -2.94
C ASP A 66 0.18 -4.86 -4.11
N PHE A 67 -0.58 -4.46 -5.14
CA PHE A 67 -0.76 -5.26 -6.35
C PHE A 67 0.57 -5.48 -7.08
N TYR A 68 1.38 -4.42 -7.22
CA TYR A 68 2.70 -4.52 -7.83
C TYR A 68 3.62 -5.45 -7.03
N MET A 69 3.77 -5.20 -5.72
CA MET A 69 4.66 -5.98 -4.84
C MET A 69 4.26 -7.45 -4.79
N SER A 70 2.97 -7.75 -4.59
CA SER A 70 2.48 -9.13 -4.54
C SER A 70 2.58 -9.87 -5.86
N SER A 71 2.52 -9.15 -6.99
CA SER A 71 2.67 -9.74 -8.32
C SER A 71 4.12 -10.11 -8.64
N LYS A 72 5.08 -9.34 -8.14
CA LYS A 72 6.51 -9.56 -8.37
C LYS A 72 7.14 -10.48 -7.33
N ASN A 73 6.61 -10.47 -6.12
CA ASN A 73 7.15 -11.20 -4.98
C ASN A 73 6.02 -11.97 -4.27
N PRO A 74 5.56 -13.10 -4.84
CA PRO A 74 4.40 -13.84 -4.31
C PRO A 74 4.63 -14.43 -2.92
N GLY A 75 5.89 -14.57 -2.50
CA GLY A 75 6.25 -15.03 -1.15
C GLY A 75 6.20 -13.94 -0.06
N TRP A 76 6.06 -12.67 -0.44
CA TRP A 76 5.99 -11.59 0.55
C TRP A 76 4.63 -11.56 1.23
N LYS A 77 4.61 -11.26 2.54
CA LYS A 77 3.40 -10.94 3.29
C LYS A 77 3.22 -9.42 3.27
N ILE A 78 2.12 -8.94 2.73
CA ILE A 78 1.87 -7.51 2.54
C ILE A 78 0.63 -7.11 3.31
N ARG A 79 0.75 -6.07 4.13
CA ARG A 79 -0.36 -5.47 4.84
C ARG A 79 -0.50 -4.01 4.41
N GLY A 80 -1.60 -3.70 3.76
CA GLY A 80 -2.00 -2.33 3.50
C GLY A 80 -2.82 -1.78 4.67
N VAL A 81 -2.57 -0.53 5.06
CA VAL A 81 -3.40 0.16 6.05
C VAL A 81 -3.81 1.52 5.54
N ASP A 82 -5.05 1.93 5.85
CA ASP A 82 -5.59 3.22 5.49
C ASP A 82 -6.68 3.63 6.52
N VAL A 83 -7.05 4.91 6.55
CA VAL A 83 -8.15 5.43 7.37
C VAL A 83 -9.50 5.39 6.65
N LYS A 84 -9.54 4.99 5.38
CA LYS A 84 -10.75 4.95 4.54
C LYS A 84 -11.31 3.54 4.48
N GLU A 85 -12.27 3.23 5.34
CA GLU A 85 -12.90 1.91 5.44
C GLU A 85 -13.45 1.39 4.10
N GLU A 86 -14.04 2.27 3.29
CA GLU A 86 -14.56 1.93 1.96
C GLU A 86 -13.45 1.41 1.03
N GLN A 87 -12.29 2.06 1.01
CA GLN A 87 -11.13 1.62 0.21
C GLN A 87 -10.56 0.30 0.70
N ILE A 88 -10.51 0.11 2.01
CA ILE A 88 -10.07 -1.13 2.65
C ILE A 88 -10.98 -2.30 2.25
N ALA A 89 -12.31 -2.11 2.34
CA ALA A 89 -13.27 -3.12 1.93
C ALA A 89 -13.13 -3.49 0.45
N ASP A 90 -13.00 -2.48 -0.42
CA ASP A 90 -12.80 -2.67 -1.86
C ASP A 90 -11.49 -3.40 -2.17
N CYS A 91 -10.40 -3.05 -1.50
CA CYS A 91 -9.12 -3.72 -1.66
C CYS A 91 -9.20 -5.18 -1.23
N ASN A 92 -9.74 -5.47 -0.05
CA ASN A 92 -9.90 -6.85 0.42
C ASN A 92 -10.75 -7.69 -0.54
N ALA A 93 -11.87 -7.13 -1.03
CA ALA A 93 -12.72 -7.81 -2.01
C ALA A 93 -11.98 -8.07 -3.33
N PHE A 94 -11.25 -7.09 -3.85
CA PHE A 94 -10.48 -7.22 -5.08
C PHE A 94 -9.38 -8.27 -4.96
N PHE A 95 -8.52 -8.20 -3.92
CA PHE A 95 -7.37 -9.10 -3.74
C PHE A 95 -7.84 -10.54 -3.46
N THR A 96 -8.95 -10.72 -2.74
CA THR A 96 -9.58 -12.03 -2.56
C THR A 96 -10.04 -12.60 -3.90
N ARG A 97 -10.73 -11.80 -4.72
CA ARG A 97 -11.25 -12.22 -6.04
C ARG A 97 -10.16 -12.62 -7.02
N ILE A 98 -8.98 -11.98 -6.93
CA ILE A 98 -7.82 -12.35 -7.79
C ILE A 98 -6.90 -13.40 -7.15
N GLY A 99 -7.28 -13.98 -6.00
CA GLY A 99 -6.54 -15.06 -5.34
C GLY A 99 -5.23 -14.64 -4.67
N ARG A 100 -5.07 -13.36 -4.31
CA ARG A 100 -3.87 -12.85 -3.62
C ARG A 100 -4.02 -12.96 -2.11
N ARG A 101 -3.82 -14.18 -1.58
CA ARG A 101 -3.99 -14.47 -0.13
C ARG A 101 -2.87 -13.91 0.76
N ASN A 102 -1.77 -13.50 0.17
CA ASN A 102 -0.61 -12.92 0.85
C ASN A 102 -0.72 -11.41 1.05
N VAL A 103 -1.85 -10.80 0.69
CA VAL A 103 -2.14 -9.38 0.88
C VAL A 103 -3.40 -9.22 1.70
N SER A 104 -3.35 -8.34 2.69
CA SER A 104 -4.50 -7.98 3.53
C SER A 104 -4.56 -6.48 3.76
N PHE A 105 -5.77 -5.95 3.96
CA PHE A 105 -5.98 -4.54 4.23
C PHE A 105 -6.74 -4.35 5.53
N ALA A 106 -6.34 -3.36 6.32
CA ALA A 106 -6.97 -3.03 7.59
C ALA A 106 -7.06 -1.52 7.82
N PHE A 107 -8.04 -1.12 8.62
CA PHE A 107 -8.10 0.24 9.12
C PHE A 107 -6.95 0.49 10.10
N ALA A 108 -6.25 1.61 9.92
CA ALA A 108 -5.31 2.11 10.91
C ALA A 108 -5.09 3.62 10.77
N ASP A 109 -5.05 4.30 11.91
CA ASP A 109 -4.54 5.65 12.03
C ASP A 109 -3.04 5.57 12.32
N LEU A 110 -2.22 6.07 11.41
CA LEU A 110 -0.75 5.97 11.49
C LEU A 110 -0.17 6.70 12.69
N THR A 111 -0.89 7.68 13.26
CA THR A 111 -0.46 8.39 14.48
C THR A 111 -0.51 7.50 15.72
N ALA A 112 -1.35 6.47 15.70
CA ALA A 112 -1.55 5.52 16.81
C ALA A 112 -1.14 4.08 16.45
N PHE A 113 -0.92 3.78 15.17
CA PHE A 113 -0.62 2.42 14.70
C PHE A 113 0.83 2.04 14.99
N THR A 114 1.00 0.93 15.69
CA THR A 114 2.32 0.28 15.91
C THR A 114 2.13 -1.24 15.89
N ASP A 115 3.01 -1.93 15.16
CA ASP A 115 3.08 -3.39 15.12
C ASP A 115 4.56 -3.78 15.32
N ALA A 116 4.96 -3.97 16.57
CA ALA A 116 6.36 -3.97 17.00
C ALA A 116 7.20 -5.00 16.26
N SER A 117 8.27 -4.56 15.61
CA SER A 117 9.25 -5.39 14.89
C SER A 117 8.61 -6.39 13.91
N ALA A 118 7.53 -5.97 13.24
CA ALA A 118 6.75 -6.84 12.35
C ALA A 118 7.22 -6.79 10.89
N TYR A 119 7.78 -5.66 10.44
CA TYR A 119 8.01 -5.41 9.02
C TYR A 119 9.47 -5.31 8.65
N ASN A 120 9.83 -5.82 7.47
CA ASN A 120 11.14 -5.66 6.85
C ASN A 120 11.22 -4.39 6.00
N LEU A 121 10.07 -3.92 5.51
CA LEU A 121 9.93 -2.72 4.70
C LEU A 121 8.62 -2.02 5.06
N ILE A 122 8.66 -0.70 5.19
CA ILE A 122 7.48 0.15 5.27
C ILE A 122 7.50 1.08 4.06
N LEU A 123 6.42 1.07 3.30
CA LEU A 123 6.16 1.97 2.19
C LEU A 123 5.11 2.99 2.63
N SER A 124 5.34 4.28 2.38
CA SER A 124 4.35 5.34 2.57
C SER A 124 4.49 6.35 1.44
N VAL A 125 3.44 6.49 0.63
CA VAL A 125 3.48 7.31 -0.59
C VAL A 125 2.30 8.28 -0.62
N ASP A 126 2.56 9.57 -0.69
CA ASP A 126 1.57 10.66 -0.68
C ASP A 126 0.63 10.64 0.53
N VAL A 127 1.18 10.40 1.71
CA VAL A 127 0.44 10.28 2.97
C VAL A 127 0.91 11.31 3.98
N MET A 128 2.22 11.43 4.15
CA MET A 128 2.82 12.22 5.24
C MET A 128 2.48 13.71 5.16
N GLU A 129 2.28 14.26 3.95
CA GLU A 129 1.85 15.63 3.73
C GLU A 129 0.44 15.94 4.25
N HIS A 130 -0.32 14.93 4.62
CA HIS A 130 -1.67 15.05 5.17
C HIS A 130 -1.74 14.85 6.69
N ILE A 131 -0.63 14.55 7.35
CA ILE A 131 -0.56 14.23 8.78
C ILE A 131 0.23 15.32 9.50
N LEU A 132 -0.40 15.96 10.49
CA LEU A 132 0.24 17.01 11.30
C LEU A 132 1.26 16.41 12.29
N GLU A 133 0.96 15.26 12.85
CA GLU A 133 1.77 14.54 13.83
C GLU A 133 2.77 13.58 13.15
N ASP A 134 3.45 14.01 12.11
CA ASP A 134 4.38 13.21 11.31
C ASP A 134 5.51 12.57 12.16
N VAL A 135 6.00 13.29 13.18
CA VAL A 135 7.01 12.75 14.12
C VAL A 135 6.48 11.51 14.86
N ALA A 136 5.20 11.49 15.26
CA ALA A 136 4.59 10.33 15.88
C ALA A 136 4.55 9.14 14.90
N VAL A 137 4.17 9.40 13.64
CA VAL A 137 4.16 8.38 12.59
C VAL A 137 5.54 7.79 12.36
N PHE A 138 6.59 8.61 12.21
CA PHE A 138 7.97 8.10 12.05
C PHE A 138 8.44 7.27 13.24
N ARG A 139 8.06 7.66 14.46
CA ARG A 139 8.36 6.87 15.67
C ARG A 139 7.66 5.51 15.62
N ASN A 140 6.39 5.48 15.20
CA ASN A 140 5.60 4.26 15.05
C ASN A 140 6.18 3.36 13.95
N PHE A 141 6.62 3.94 12.82
CA PHE A 141 7.28 3.20 11.76
C PHE A 141 8.59 2.57 12.24
N HIS A 142 9.42 3.35 12.94
CA HIS A 142 10.66 2.83 13.51
C HIS A 142 10.41 1.67 14.49
N ALA A 143 9.40 1.79 15.36
CA ALA A 143 9.03 0.71 16.29
C ALA A 143 8.48 -0.54 15.56
N SER A 144 7.85 -0.34 14.41
CA SER A 144 7.25 -1.42 13.61
C SER A 144 8.26 -2.12 12.68
N LEU A 145 9.41 -1.51 12.41
CA LEU A 145 10.47 -2.14 11.63
C LEU A 145 11.23 -3.18 12.46
N LYS A 146 11.57 -4.27 11.81
CA LYS A 146 12.54 -5.25 12.35
C LYS A 146 13.94 -4.64 12.38
N PRO A 147 14.85 -5.18 13.20
CA PRO A 147 16.26 -4.79 13.11
C PRO A 147 16.78 -4.95 11.68
N GLY A 148 17.32 -3.87 11.12
CA GLY A 148 17.81 -3.85 9.73
C GLY A 148 16.73 -3.61 8.66
N GLY A 149 15.49 -3.35 9.08
CA GLY A 149 14.40 -2.93 8.19
C GLY A 149 14.46 -1.44 7.85
#